data_6c93ffce92a4373d55d223773abe9bab
#
_entry.id   6c93ffce92a4373d55d223773abe9bab
#
_cell.length_a   1.000
_cell.length_b   1.000
_cell.length_c   1.000
_cell.angle_alpha   90.00
_cell.angle_beta   90.00
_cell.angle_gamma   90.00
#
_symmetry.space_group_name_H-M   'P 1'
#
loop_
_entity.id
_entity.type
_entity.pdbx_description
1 polymer ?
#
loop_
_entity_poly.entity_id
_entity_poly.type
_entity_poly.pdbx_seq_one_letter_code
_entity_poly.pdbx_strand_id
1 'polypeptide(L)'
;MAEMEWSFTLAEIEKAKALGATFINVLPGNVLGFDFITPIARQYPDLNLIPSGIADLRESSLRKWFEAGVWGIKLGPQIFTKEDIAAKDWSKITNNLKDLLSSIKRIKSSLTLDSVPE
;
A
#
# COMPACT_ATOMS: atom_id res chain seq x y z
N MET A 1 0.27 18.42 -11.24
CA MET A 1 0.40 17.84 -9.89
C MET A 1 -0.39 16.55 -9.81
N ALA A 2 0.18 15.52 -9.24
CA ALA A 2 -0.52 14.25 -9.07
C ALA A 2 -1.66 14.42 -8.07
N GLU A 3 -2.84 13.95 -8.43
CA GLU A 3 -3.99 13.98 -7.54
C GLU A 3 -4.20 12.60 -6.95
N MET A 4 -4.67 12.57 -5.70
CA MET A 4 -4.95 11.34 -4.97
C MET A 4 -6.47 11.23 -4.77
N GLU A 5 -7.03 10.11 -5.22
CA GLU A 5 -8.46 9.85 -5.16
C GLU A 5 -8.74 8.62 -4.29
N TRP A 6 -9.92 8.61 -3.67
CA TRP A 6 -10.42 7.49 -2.91
C TRP A 6 -11.36 6.68 -3.79
N SER A 7 -11.13 5.37 -3.87
CA SER A 7 -11.93 4.51 -4.75
C SER A 7 -12.27 3.19 -4.08
N PHE A 8 -13.52 2.75 -4.28
CA PHE A 8 -14.07 1.49 -3.74
C PHE A 8 -14.34 0.47 -4.85
N THR A 9 -14.50 0.92 -6.11
CA THR A 9 -14.89 0.07 -7.22
C THR A 9 -14.03 0.35 -8.45
N LEU A 10 -14.03 -0.59 -9.39
CA LEU A 10 -13.34 -0.41 -10.66
C LEU A 10 -13.85 0.81 -11.43
N ALA A 11 -15.17 1.02 -11.41
CA ALA A 11 -15.77 2.18 -12.11
C ALA A 11 -15.24 3.50 -11.54
N GLU A 12 -15.10 3.60 -10.23
CA GLU A 12 -14.53 4.78 -9.58
C GLU A 12 -13.07 4.98 -9.94
N ILE A 13 -12.28 3.90 -10.04
CA ILE A 13 -10.88 3.94 -10.44
C ILE A 13 -10.76 4.44 -11.88
N GLU A 14 -11.57 3.93 -12.77
CA GLU A 14 -11.57 4.36 -14.17
C GLU A 14 -11.95 5.82 -14.32
N LYS A 15 -12.94 6.28 -13.54
CA LYS A 15 -13.33 7.68 -13.51
C LYS A 15 -12.21 8.58 -13.00
N ALA A 16 -11.56 8.18 -11.91
CA ALA A 16 -10.44 8.94 -11.36
C ALA A 16 -9.30 9.05 -12.36
N LYS A 17 -8.97 7.97 -13.05
CA LYS A 17 -7.94 7.96 -14.09
C LYS A 17 -8.30 8.91 -15.23
N ALA A 18 -9.56 8.89 -15.67
CA ALA A 18 -10.04 9.78 -16.73
C ALA A 18 -9.94 11.26 -16.34
N LEU A 19 -10.02 11.56 -15.04
CA LEU A 19 -9.86 12.91 -14.51
C LEU A 19 -8.41 13.30 -14.23
N GLY A 20 -7.46 12.43 -14.54
CA GLY A 20 -6.02 12.70 -14.42
C GLY A 20 -5.37 12.28 -13.12
N ALA A 21 -6.05 11.51 -12.28
CA ALA A 21 -5.45 11.00 -11.04
C ALA A 21 -4.36 9.98 -11.36
N THR A 22 -3.24 10.05 -10.63
CA THR A 22 -2.14 9.09 -10.76
C THR A 22 -1.97 8.24 -9.50
N PHE A 23 -2.51 8.69 -8.37
CA PHE A 23 -2.51 7.96 -7.11
C PHE A 23 -3.95 7.65 -6.71
N ILE A 24 -4.23 6.38 -6.44
CA ILE A 24 -5.56 5.91 -6.06
C ILE A 24 -5.50 5.27 -4.69
N ASN A 25 -6.23 5.81 -3.74
CA ASN A 25 -6.43 5.17 -2.44
C ASN A 25 -7.55 4.14 -2.59
N VAL A 26 -7.22 2.87 -2.42
CA VAL A 26 -8.21 1.79 -2.47
C VAL A 26 -8.72 1.54 -1.06
N LEU A 27 -10.01 1.77 -0.85
CA LEU A 27 -10.63 1.68 0.46
C LEU A 27 -11.93 0.87 0.39
N PRO A 28 -12.16 -0.10 1.25
CA PRO A 28 -11.20 -0.67 2.18
C PRO A 28 -10.30 -1.72 1.50
N GLY A 29 -8.99 -1.48 1.50
CA GLY A 29 -8.05 -2.36 0.84
C GLY A 29 -8.05 -3.78 1.41
N ASN A 30 -8.21 -3.92 2.73
CA ASN A 30 -8.28 -5.22 3.39
C ASN A 30 -9.52 -6.04 3.03
N VAL A 31 -10.61 -5.39 2.64
CA VAL A 31 -11.85 -6.06 2.22
C VAL A 31 -11.80 -6.41 0.73
N LEU A 32 -11.34 -5.48 -0.09
CA LEU A 32 -11.23 -5.68 -1.54
C LEU A 32 -10.13 -6.68 -1.90
N GLY A 33 -9.01 -6.64 -1.19
CA GLY A 33 -7.99 -7.66 -1.24
C GLY A 33 -7.16 -7.73 -2.51
N PHE A 34 -6.32 -8.77 -2.58
CA PHE A 34 -5.40 -8.99 -3.68
C PHE A 34 -6.12 -9.29 -4.99
N ASP A 35 -7.24 -9.99 -4.94
CA ASP A 35 -8.00 -10.37 -6.12
C ASP A 35 -8.61 -9.15 -6.83
N PHE A 36 -8.85 -8.08 -6.09
CA PHE A 36 -9.30 -6.80 -6.65
C PHE A 36 -8.12 -6.01 -7.23
N ILE A 37 -7.03 -5.92 -6.48
CA ILE A 37 -5.88 -5.07 -6.80
C ILE A 37 -5.08 -5.61 -8.00
N THR A 38 -4.82 -6.91 -8.03
CA THR A 38 -3.91 -7.51 -9.01
C THR A 38 -4.35 -7.26 -10.46
N PRO A 39 -5.61 -7.51 -10.84
CA PRO A 39 -6.05 -7.24 -12.22
C PRO A 39 -5.96 -5.76 -12.58
N ILE A 40 -6.29 -4.87 -11.64
CA ILE A 40 -6.26 -3.42 -11.88
C ILE A 40 -4.83 -2.95 -12.08
N ALA A 41 -3.90 -3.41 -11.25
CA ALA A 41 -2.49 -3.06 -11.38
C ALA A 41 -1.92 -3.50 -12.73
N ARG A 42 -2.34 -4.64 -13.24
CA ARG A 42 -1.92 -5.14 -14.55
C ARG A 42 -2.53 -4.37 -15.69
N GLN A 43 -3.80 -4.01 -15.58
CA GLN A 43 -4.52 -3.29 -16.63
C GLN A 43 -4.11 -1.83 -16.71
N TYR A 44 -3.80 -1.22 -15.56
CA TYR A 44 -3.44 0.19 -15.48
C TYR A 44 -2.08 0.37 -14.79
N PRO A 45 -0.98 0.00 -15.47
CA PRO A 45 0.35 0.08 -14.83
C PRO A 45 0.80 1.50 -14.48
N ASP A 46 0.16 2.51 -15.05
CA ASP A 46 0.46 3.91 -14.75
C ASP A 46 -0.19 4.41 -13.47
N LEU A 47 -1.15 3.66 -12.92
CA LEU A 47 -1.80 4.04 -11.68
C LEU A 47 -1.01 3.51 -10.49
N ASN A 48 -0.83 4.38 -9.50
CA ASN A 48 -0.18 4.04 -8.24
C ASN A 48 -1.25 3.72 -7.20
N LEU A 49 -1.50 2.43 -6.96
CA LEU A 49 -2.54 1.97 -6.06
C LEU A 49 -2.01 1.93 -4.62
N ILE A 50 -2.78 2.48 -3.71
CA ILE A 50 -2.42 2.56 -2.28
C ILE A 50 -3.59 1.99 -1.47
N PRO A 51 -3.52 0.71 -1.06
CA PRO A 51 -4.58 0.14 -0.23
C PRO A 51 -4.51 0.69 1.19
N SER A 52 -5.68 0.85 1.80
CA SER A 52 -5.82 1.25 3.20
C SER A 52 -6.48 0.14 4.00
N GLY A 53 -6.44 0.26 5.33
CA GLY A 53 -7.07 -0.71 6.21
C GLY A 53 -6.29 -2.01 6.38
N ILE A 54 -5.05 -2.07 5.94
CA ILE A 54 -4.20 -3.25 6.10
C ILE A 54 -3.77 -3.33 7.56
N ALA A 55 -4.17 -4.42 8.23
CA ALA A 55 -3.84 -4.64 9.64
C ALA A 55 -2.60 -5.52 9.83
N ASP A 56 -2.34 -6.45 8.90
CA ASP A 56 -1.23 -7.37 8.99
C ASP A 56 0.01 -6.79 8.33
N LEU A 57 0.96 -6.34 9.14
CA LEU A 57 2.20 -5.73 8.68
C LEU A 57 3.38 -6.70 8.68
N ARG A 58 3.14 -8.00 8.80
CA ARG A 58 4.21 -9.00 8.68
C ARG A 58 4.78 -8.97 7.27
N GLU A 59 6.06 -9.26 7.15
CA GLU A 59 6.75 -9.19 5.87
C GLU A 59 6.10 -10.09 4.81
N SER A 60 5.61 -11.27 5.19
CA SER A 60 4.92 -12.18 4.27
C SER A 60 3.64 -11.57 3.69
N SER A 61 2.87 -10.85 4.50
CA SER A 61 1.66 -10.17 4.06
C SER A 61 2.00 -8.98 3.16
N LEU A 62 2.96 -8.16 3.59
CA LEU A 62 3.41 -7.00 2.81
C LEU A 62 3.93 -7.42 1.44
N ARG A 63 4.67 -8.53 1.38
CA ARG A 63 5.18 -9.06 0.12
C ARG A 63 4.04 -9.36 -0.85
N LYS A 64 2.96 -9.95 -0.38
CA LYS A 64 1.80 -10.26 -1.23
C LYS A 64 1.18 -8.98 -1.81
N TRP A 65 1.09 -7.91 -1.03
CA TRP A 65 0.57 -6.64 -1.52
C TRP A 65 1.45 -6.05 -2.60
N PHE A 66 2.76 -6.03 -2.41
CA PHE A 66 3.67 -5.49 -3.41
C PHE A 66 3.75 -6.39 -4.66
N GLU A 67 3.64 -7.70 -4.51
CA GLU A 67 3.54 -8.63 -5.64
C GLU A 67 2.25 -8.39 -6.43
N ALA A 68 1.17 -7.98 -5.77
CA ALA A 68 -0.08 -7.63 -6.43
C ALA A 68 0.02 -6.35 -7.26
N GLY A 69 1.04 -5.54 -7.03
CA GLY A 69 1.31 -4.35 -7.83
C GLY A 69 0.99 -3.02 -7.16
N VAL A 70 0.85 -2.98 -5.83
CA VAL A 70 0.60 -1.72 -5.13
C VAL A 70 1.85 -0.84 -5.15
N TRP A 71 1.64 0.47 -5.20
CA TRP A 71 2.72 1.44 -5.10
C TRP A 71 3.22 1.61 -3.68
N GLY A 72 2.30 1.56 -2.70
CA GLY A 72 2.61 1.72 -1.30
C GLY A 72 1.43 1.30 -0.45
N ILE A 73 1.53 1.49 0.84
CA ILE A 73 0.45 1.20 1.79
C ILE A 73 0.22 2.40 2.67
N LYS A 74 -1.02 2.57 3.14
CA LYS A 74 -1.37 3.64 4.05
C LYS A 74 -1.26 3.14 5.48
N LEU A 75 -0.49 3.84 6.31
CA LEU A 75 -0.30 3.53 7.71
C LEU A 75 -1.12 4.46 8.59
N GLY A 76 -1.51 3.94 9.74
CA GLY A 76 -2.25 4.70 10.72
C GLY A 76 -2.27 3.95 12.05
N PRO A 77 -3.44 3.50 12.54
CA PRO A 77 -3.55 2.85 13.86
C PRO A 77 -2.63 1.64 14.06
N GLN A 78 -2.16 1.01 13.00
CA GLN A 78 -1.27 -0.15 13.10
C GLN A 78 0.08 0.21 13.74
N ILE A 79 0.56 1.44 13.48
CA ILE A 79 1.84 1.94 13.98
C ILE A 79 1.61 2.99 15.08
N PHE A 80 0.62 3.86 14.89
CA PHE A 80 0.31 4.93 15.82
C PHE A 80 -0.86 4.52 16.69
N THR A 81 -0.64 3.58 17.63
CA THR A 81 -1.70 3.11 18.52
C THR A 81 -2.05 4.18 19.55
N LYS A 82 -3.31 4.18 20.00
CA LYS A 82 -3.76 5.12 21.01
C LYS A 82 -2.99 4.97 22.31
N GLU A 83 -2.64 3.73 22.67
CA GLU A 83 -1.89 3.41 23.87
C GLU A 83 -0.48 3.99 23.82
N ASP A 84 0.21 3.82 22.71
CA ASP A 84 1.58 4.32 22.55
C ASP A 84 1.62 5.85 22.49
N ILE A 85 0.63 6.47 21.86
CA ILE A 85 0.52 7.92 21.80
C ILE A 85 0.23 8.48 23.20
N ALA A 86 -0.71 7.87 23.93
CA ALA A 86 -1.06 8.28 25.28
C ALA A 86 0.12 8.13 26.24
N ALA A 87 0.92 7.07 26.08
CA ALA A 87 2.12 6.83 26.88
C ALA A 87 3.31 7.67 26.41
N LYS A 88 3.19 8.38 25.29
CA LYS A 88 4.29 9.15 24.66
C LYS A 88 5.49 8.27 24.36
N ASP A 89 5.25 7.00 23.98
CA ASP A 89 6.31 6.05 23.70
C ASP A 89 6.78 6.19 22.25
N TRP A 90 7.42 7.32 21.97
CA TRP A 90 7.90 7.67 20.63
C TRP A 90 9.01 6.74 20.16
N SER A 91 9.81 6.22 21.08
CA SER A 91 10.88 5.27 20.75
C SER A 91 10.30 3.97 20.18
N LYS A 92 9.24 3.46 20.79
CA LYS A 92 8.57 2.25 20.31
C LYS A 92 7.97 2.48 18.91
N ILE A 93 7.27 3.60 18.72
CA ILE A 93 6.69 3.96 17.43
C ILE A 93 7.78 4.09 16.37
N THR A 94 8.88 4.76 16.68
CA THR A 94 10.01 4.94 15.77
C THR A 94 10.64 3.60 15.39
N ASN A 95 10.85 2.71 16.37
CA ASN A 95 11.45 1.40 16.11
C ASN A 95 10.54 0.53 15.25
N ASN A 96 9.25 0.52 15.54
CA ASN A 96 8.27 -0.22 14.73
C ASN A 96 8.24 0.29 13.30
N LEU A 97 8.30 1.60 13.11
CA LEU A 97 8.32 2.20 11.80
C LEU A 97 9.62 1.87 11.03
N LYS A 98 10.77 1.90 11.72
CA LYS A 98 12.05 1.52 11.11
C LYS A 98 12.04 0.07 10.64
N ASP A 99 11.52 -0.84 11.47
CA ASP A 99 11.42 -2.26 11.13
C ASP A 99 10.53 -2.46 9.90
N LEU A 100 9.40 -1.76 9.86
CA LEU A 100 8.48 -1.82 8.74
C LEU A 100 9.12 -1.30 7.45
N LEU A 101 9.79 -0.16 7.52
CA LEU A 101 10.49 0.42 6.36
C LEU A 101 11.60 -0.50 5.85
N SER A 102 12.32 -1.16 6.76
CA SER A 102 13.35 -2.15 6.38
C SER A 102 12.73 -3.34 5.66
N SER A 103 11.60 -3.84 6.14
CA SER A 103 10.86 -4.93 5.50
C SER A 103 10.41 -4.56 4.10
N ILE A 104 9.83 -3.37 3.94
CA ILE A 104 9.37 -2.88 2.64
C ILE A 104 10.53 -2.73 1.67
N LYS A 105 11.65 -2.20 2.14
CA LYS A 105 12.85 -2.04 1.33
C LYS A 105 13.38 -3.38 0.83
N ARG A 106 13.43 -4.40 1.69
CA ARG A 106 13.82 -5.76 1.29
C ARG A 106 12.88 -6.33 0.24
N ILE A 107 11.58 -6.16 0.44
CA ILE A 107 10.57 -6.66 -0.50
C ILE A 107 10.73 -5.99 -1.87
N LYS A 108 10.82 -4.68 -1.91
CA LYS A 108 10.97 -3.94 -3.16
C LYS A 108 12.24 -4.30 -3.91
N SER A 109 13.35 -4.47 -3.20
CA SER A 109 14.62 -4.89 -3.81
C SER A 109 14.51 -6.28 -4.41
N SER A 110 13.88 -7.22 -3.72
CA SER A 110 13.64 -8.58 -4.20
C SER A 110 12.79 -8.58 -5.47
N LEU A 111 11.68 -7.82 -5.48
CA LEU A 111 10.79 -7.76 -6.64
C LEU A 111 11.47 -7.10 -7.84
N THR A 112 12.28 -6.08 -7.62
CA THR A 112 13.04 -5.43 -8.68
C THR A 112 14.02 -6.40 -9.32
N LEU A 113 14.73 -7.18 -8.52
CA LEU A 113 15.65 -8.21 -9.03
C LEU A 113 14.92 -9.28 -9.83
N ASP A 114 13.75 -9.71 -9.35
CA ASP A 114 12.94 -10.72 -10.05
C ASP A 114 12.37 -10.21 -11.37
N SER A 115 12.19 -8.91 -11.50
CA SER A 115 11.62 -8.29 -12.69
C SER A 115 12.66 -7.83 -13.72
N VAL A 116 13.95 -7.92 -13.42
CA VAL A 116 15.02 -7.52 -14.35
C VAL A 116 15.11 -8.54 -15.50
N PRO A 117 14.99 -8.09 -16.76
CA PRO A 117 15.16 -9.00 -17.91
C PRO A 117 16.58 -9.55 -17.96
N GLU A 118 16.68 -10.81 -18.27
CA GLU A 118 17.97 -11.45 -18.49
C GLU A 118 18.56 -11.09 -19.86
#